data_12b8f5d9bf37816754d655f7dfa0176f
#
_entry.id   12b8f5d9bf37816754d655f7dfa0176f
#
_cell.length_a   1.000
_cell.length_b   1.000
_cell.length_c   1.000
_cell.angle_alpha   90.00
_cell.angle_beta   90.00
_cell.angle_gamma   90.00
#
_symmetry.space_group_name_H-M   'P 1'
#
loop_
_entity.id
_entity.type
_entity.pdbx_description
1 polymer ?
#
loop_
_entity_poly.entity_id
_entity_poly.type
_entity_poly.pdbx_seq_one_letter_code
_entity_poly.pdbx_strand_id
1 'polypeptide(L)'
;MMRYLLDTNICVFFLRGKLNFNQFVEEQWRECCCISEVTVLELRFGAENSNDPQKHHYAVDVFLSDLKVIPITKSVDTYAKEKVRLRKMGMPMHDEFDLIIGATAIASDLILVTDNVKHFKNFEGLKIENWSK
;
A
#
# COMPACT_ATOMS: atom_id res chain seq x y z
N MET A 1 -6.29 15.71 5.41
CA MET A 1 -4.85 15.47 5.59
C MET A 1 -4.54 14.00 5.41
N MET A 2 -3.63 13.68 4.50
CA MET A 2 -3.24 12.29 4.29
C MET A 2 -2.45 11.79 5.48
N ARG A 3 -2.77 10.60 5.97
CA ARG A 3 -2.15 10.03 7.14
C ARG A 3 -1.72 8.58 6.93
N TYR A 4 -2.47 7.83 6.15
CA TYR A 4 -2.27 6.39 5.98
C TYR A 4 -1.99 6.04 4.54
N LEU A 5 -1.02 5.14 4.34
CA LEU A 5 -0.76 4.51 3.05
C LEU A 5 -1.23 3.06 3.16
N LEU A 6 -2.16 2.66 2.30
CA LEU A 6 -2.71 1.31 2.32
C LEU A 6 -1.83 0.38 1.47
N ASP A 7 -1.35 -0.71 2.07
CA ASP A 7 -0.67 -1.77 1.35
C ASP A 7 -1.65 -2.47 0.39
N THR A 8 -1.15 -3.06 -0.66
CA THR A 8 -1.97 -3.70 -1.69
C THR A 8 -2.90 -4.76 -1.11
N ASN A 9 -2.42 -5.60 -0.18
CA ASN A 9 -3.26 -6.64 0.43
C ASN A 9 -4.47 -6.04 1.16
N ILE A 10 -4.28 -4.91 1.82
CA ILE A 10 -5.38 -4.23 2.51
C ILE A 10 -6.43 -3.78 1.49
N CYS A 11 -5.98 -3.24 0.35
CA CYS A 11 -6.89 -2.84 -0.73
C CYS A 11 -7.66 -4.03 -1.30
N VAL A 12 -6.99 -5.16 -1.48
CA VAL A 12 -7.62 -6.40 -1.96
C VAL A 12 -8.69 -6.87 -0.98
N PHE A 13 -8.41 -6.80 0.33
CA PHE A 13 -9.39 -7.18 1.35
C PHE A 13 -10.62 -6.29 1.29
N PHE A 14 -10.45 -4.98 1.10
CA PHE A 14 -11.56 -4.06 0.88
C PHE A 14 -12.40 -4.47 -0.33
N LEU A 15 -11.74 -4.74 -1.45
CA LEU A 15 -12.43 -5.09 -2.68
C LEU A 15 -13.19 -6.39 -2.58
N ARG A 16 -12.72 -7.31 -1.73
CA ARG A 16 -13.38 -8.59 -1.48
C ARG A 16 -14.40 -8.55 -0.35
N GLY A 17 -14.56 -7.40 0.30
CA GLY A 17 -15.45 -7.26 1.44
C GLY A 17 -15.03 -8.09 2.64
N LYS A 18 -13.75 -8.42 2.78
CA LYS A 18 -13.25 -9.32 3.83
C LYS A 18 -12.77 -8.60 5.09
N LEU A 19 -12.59 -7.29 5.02
CA LEU A 19 -12.19 -6.53 6.21
C LEU A 19 -13.40 -5.91 6.85
N ASN A 20 -13.58 -6.23 8.12
CA ASN A 20 -14.52 -5.54 8.97
C ASN A 20 -13.83 -4.29 9.50
N PHE A 21 -13.76 -3.27 8.66
CA PHE A 21 -13.31 -1.99 9.16
C PHE A 21 -14.38 -1.47 10.11
N ASN A 22 -13.96 -0.96 11.25
CA ASN A 22 -14.91 -0.26 12.07
C ASN A 22 -15.39 0.97 11.31
N GLN A 23 -16.56 1.44 11.68
CA GLN A 23 -17.21 2.56 11.00
C GLN A 23 -16.31 3.80 10.94
N PHE A 24 -15.50 4.01 11.95
CA PHE A 24 -14.55 5.11 11.99
C PHE A 24 -13.58 5.09 10.80
N VAL A 25 -13.05 3.92 10.48
CA VAL A 25 -12.13 3.77 9.35
C VAL A 25 -12.85 4.05 8.03
N GLU A 26 -14.06 3.51 7.86
CA GLU A 26 -14.85 3.76 6.64
C GLU A 26 -15.15 5.22 6.44
N GLU A 27 -15.47 5.94 7.50
CA GLU A 27 -15.80 7.36 7.41
C GLU A 27 -14.59 8.22 7.08
N GLN A 28 -13.40 7.82 7.50
CA GLN A 28 -12.20 8.63 7.37
C GLN A 28 -11.28 8.23 6.22
N TRP A 29 -11.44 7.05 5.67
CA TRP A 29 -10.47 6.52 4.71
C TRP A 29 -10.30 7.41 3.47
N ARG A 30 -11.37 8.03 3.01
CA ARG A 30 -11.33 8.90 1.82
C ARG A 30 -10.51 10.16 2.04
N GLU A 31 -10.50 10.67 3.25
CA GLU A 31 -9.81 11.93 3.57
C GLU A 31 -8.39 11.70 4.04
N CYS A 32 -8.13 10.54 4.64
CA CYS A 32 -6.88 10.26 5.33
C CYS A 32 -6.03 9.19 4.65
N CYS A 33 -6.58 8.43 3.71
CA CYS A 33 -5.90 7.30 3.11
C CYS A 33 -5.47 7.58 1.69
N CYS A 34 -4.33 7.01 1.32
CA CYS A 34 -3.80 7.07 -0.04
C CYS A 34 -3.15 5.75 -0.37
N ILE A 35 -2.77 5.57 -1.63
CA ILE A 35 -2.08 4.38 -2.09
C ILE A 35 -0.93 4.78 -3.00
N SER A 36 0.04 3.88 -3.14
CA SER A 36 1.13 4.03 -4.09
C SER A 36 0.65 3.69 -5.51
N GLU A 37 1.26 4.30 -6.50
CA GLU A 37 1.10 3.91 -7.90
C GLU A 37 1.34 2.42 -8.12
N VAL A 38 2.28 1.83 -7.37
CA VAL A 38 2.59 0.40 -7.42
C VAL A 38 1.37 -0.43 -7.04
N THR A 39 0.61 0.03 -6.05
CA THR A 39 -0.62 -0.65 -5.67
C THR A 39 -1.63 -0.64 -6.82
N VAL A 40 -1.72 0.47 -7.56
CA VAL A 40 -2.58 0.53 -8.74
C VAL A 40 -2.18 -0.53 -9.75
N LEU A 41 -0.86 -0.68 -10.02
CA LEU A 41 -0.37 -1.71 -10.93
C LEU A 41 -0.80 -3.10 -10.48
N GLU A 42 -0.65 -3.39 -9.19
CA GLU A 42 -1.00 -4.71 -8.66
C GLU A 42 -2.51 -4.98 -8.73
N LEU A 43 -3.32 -3.97 -8.42
CA LEU A 43 -4.78 -4.10 -8.50
C LEU A 43 -5.23 -4.32 -9.96
N ARG A 44 -4.63 -3.62 -10.91
CA ARG A 44 -4.96 -3.79 -12.32
C ARG A 44 -4.54 -5.15 -12.85
N PHE A 45 -3.35 -5.61 -12.45
CA PHE A 45 -2.91 -6.96 -12.81
C PHE A 45 -3.89 -7.99 -12.26
N GLY A 46 -4.30 -7.86 -11.01
CA GLY A 46 -5.26 -8.78 -10.42
C GLY A 46 -6.59 -8.79 -11.14
N ALA A 47 -7.09 -7.60 -11.53
CA ALA A 47 -8.34 -7.49 -12.27
C ALA A 47 -8.24 -8.15 -13.64
N GLU A 48 -7.15 -7.89 -14.36
CA GLU A 48 -6.92 -8.44 -15.69
C GLU A 48 -6.78 -9.97 -15.66
N ASN A 49 -6.17 -10.49 -14.59
CA ASN A 49 -5.93 -11.92 -14.43
C ASN A 49 -7.12 -12.68 -13.79
N SER A 50 -8.25 -12.00 -13.59
CA SER A 50 -9.42 -12.61 -12.97
C SER A 50 -10.30 -13.32 -13.99
N ASN A 51 -11.30 -14.05 -13.51
CA ASN A 51 -12.27 -14.74 -14.38
C ASN A 51 -13.29 -13.78 -15.01
N ASP A 52 -13.34 -12.52 -14.55
CA ASP A 52 -14.22 -11.50 -15.12
C ASP A 52 -13.49 -10.14 -15.07
N PRO A 53 -12.54 -9.91 -16.00
CA PRO A 53 -11.73 -8.69 -15.97
C PRO A 53 -12.55 -7.40 -16.00
N GLN A 54 -13.59 -7.34 -16.81
CA GLN A 54 -14.40 -6.13 -16.92
C GLN A 54 -15.03 -5.75 -15.58
N LYS A 55 -15.61 -6.73 -14.90
CA LYS A 55 -16.24 -6.53 -13.59
C LYS A 55 -15.22 -6.09 -12.55
N HIS A 56 -14.07 -6.75 -12.51
CA HIS A 56 -13.03 -6.44 -11.53
C HIS A 56 -12.38 -5.09 -11.79
N HIS A 57 -12.17 -4.71 -13.07
CA HIS A 57 -11.66 -3.37 -13.38
C HIS A 57 -12.65 -2.29 -12.95
N TYR A 58 -13.94 -2.52 -13.13
CA TYR A 58 -14.95 -1.58 -12.67
C TYR A 58 -14.88 -1.40 -11.16
N ALA A 59 -14.75 -2.50 -10.41
CA ALA A 59 -14.64 -2.43 -8.96
C ALA A 59 -13.39 -1.63 -8.53
N VAL A 60 -12.28 -1.82 -9.24
CA VAL A 60 -11.05 -1.05 -8.99
C VAL A 60 -11.27 0.43 -9.31
N ASP A 61 -11.96 0.75 -10.41
CA ASP A 61 -12.28 2.13 -10.77
C ASP A 61 -13.05 2.83 -9.65
N VAL A 62 -14.07 2.16 -9.11
CA VAL A 62 -14.88 2.71 -8.03
C VAL A 62 -14.03 2.91 -6.77
N PHE A 63 -13.21 1.92 -6.43
CA PHE A 63 -12.34 2.00 -5.27
C PHE A 63 -11.35 3.17 -5.38
N LEU A 64 -10.77 3.36 -6.56
CA LEU A 64 -9.75 4.41 -6.78
C LEU A 64 -10.35 5.82 -6.88
N SER A 65 -11.65 5.94 -7.15
CA SER A 65 -12.26 7.23 -7.47
C SER A 65 -12.10 8.28 -6.36
N ASP A 66 -12.00 7.84 -5.12
CA ASP A 66 -11.90 8.74 -3.96
C ASP A 66 -10.54 8.68 -3.27
N LEU A 67 -9.58 7.91 -3.81
CA LEU A 67 -8.27 7.76 -3.21
C LEU A 67 -7.21 8.60 -3.92
N LYS A 68 -6.36 9.21 -3.13
CA LYS A 68 -5.16 9.85 -3.67
C LYS A 68 -4.12 8.80 -3.99
N VAL A 69 -3.54 8.88 -5.18
CA VAL A 69 -2.45 7.99 -5.61
C VAL A 69 -1.15 8.76 -5.56
N ILE A 70 -0.17 8.23 -4.82
CA ILE A 70 1.15 8.84 -4.71
C ILE A 70 2.04 8.27 -5.80
N PRO A 71 2.64 9.11 -6.64
CA PRO A 71 3.48 8.62 -7.74
C PRO A 71 4.78 8.01 -7.22
N ILE A 72 5.31 7.05 -7.98
CA ILE A 72 6.56 6.36 -7.64
C ILE A 72 7.71 7.34 -7.47
N THR A 73 7.71 8.43 -8.23
CA THR A 73 8.76 9.45 -8.17
C THR A 73 8.97 10.03 -6.77
N LYS A 74 7.93 10.04 -5.94
CA LYS A 74 8.04 10.52 -4.55
C LYS A 74 8.88 9.61 -3.67
N SER A 75 9.08 8.36 -4.05
CA SER A 75 9.79 7.38 -3.23
C SER A 75 11.23 7.09 -3.69
N VAL A 76 11.66 7.68 -4.81
CA VAL A 76 12.91 7.25 -5.48
C VAL A 76 14.13 7.32 -4.57
N ASP A 77 14.35 8.46 -3.91
CA ASP A 77 15.53 8.61 -3.05
C ASP A 77 15.48 7.71 -1.83
N THR A 78 14.33 7.64 -1.18
CA THR A 78 14.13 6.78 -0.01
C THR A 78 14.27 5.31 -0.40
N TYR A 79 13.72 4.93 -1.54
CA TYR A 79 13.86 3.58 -2.08
C TYR A 79 15.33 3.18 -2.21
N ALA A 80 16.14 4.04 -2.85
CA ALA A 80 17.55 3.74 -3.06
C ALA A 80 18.30 3.60 -1.73
N LYS A 81 18.06 4.51 -0.78
CA LYS A 81 18.72 4.48 0.53
C LYS A 81 18.32 3.24 1.33
N GLU A 82 17.04 2.92 1.37
CA GLU A 82 16.56 1.76 2.14
C GLU A 82 17.02 0.45 1.51
N LYS A 83 17.02 0.36 0.20
CA LYS A 83 17.49 -0.85 -0.48
C LYS A 83 18.92 -1.15 -0.15
N VAL A 84 19.78 -0.13 -0.19
CA VAL A 84 21.21 -0.27 0.15
C VAL A 84 21.36 -0.61 1.63
N ARG A 85 20.65 0.09 2.51
CA ARG A 85 20.73 -0.13 3.96
C ARG A 85 20.34 -1.57 4.34
N LEU A 86 19.22 -2.06 3.80
CA LEU A 86 18.76 -3.41 4.08
C LEU A 86 19.75 -4.47 3.57
N ARG A 87 20.32 -4.25 2.39
CA ARG A 87 21.33 -5.15 1.84
C ARG A 87 22.55 -5.22 2.74
N LYS A 88 23.04 -4.07 3.21
CA LYS A 88 24.21 -4.01 4.09
C LYS A 88 23.96 -4.65 5.45
N MET A 89 22.71 -4.64 5.91
CA MET A 89 22.33 -5.31 7.15
C MET A 89 22.18 -6.82 7.01
N GLY A 90 22.32 -7.36 5.79
CA GLY A 90 22.08 -8.77 5.54
C GLY A 90 20.61 -9.13 5.51
N MET A 91 19.74 -8.16 5.33
CA MET A 91 18.28 -8.35 5.31
C MET A 91 17.68 -7.78 4.02
N PRO A 92 18.17 -8.18 2.82
CA PRO A 92 17.66 -7.60 1.58
C PRO A 92 16.18 -7.92 1.39
N MET A 93 15.45 -6.95 0.90
CA MET A 93 14.06 -7.14 0.55
C MET A 93 13.98 -7.46 -0.94
N HIS A 94 13.45 -8.64 -1.27
CA HIS A 94 13.41 -9.12 -2.66
C HIS A 94 12.16 -8.68 -3.41
N ASP A 95 11.11 -8.29 -2.69
CA ASP A 95 9.89 -7.80 -3.32
C ASP A 95 10.04 -6.31 -3.58
N GLU A 96 10.30 -5.95 -4.84
CA GLU A 96 10.52 -4.56 -5.24
C GLU A 96 9.28 -3.70 -5.03
N PHE A 97 8.10 -4.24 -5.25
CA PHE A 97 6.86 -3.48 -5.04
C PHE A 97 6.69 -3.12 -3.57
N ASP A 98 6.91 -4.09 -2.67
CA ASP A 98 6.83 -3.82 -1.24
C ASP A 98 7.90 -2.82 -0.80
N LEU A 99 9.09 -2.91 -1.39
CA LEU A 99 10.16 -1.97 -1.09
C LEU A 99 9.76 -0.54 -1.48
N ILE A 100 9.13 -0.37 -2.64
CA ILE A 100 8.64 0.93 -3.09
C ILE A 100 7.50 1.42 -2.19
N ILE A 101 6.60 0.54 -1.78
CA ILE A 101 5.48 0.90 -0.89
C ILE A 101 6.02 1.39 0.45
N GLY A 102 6.96 0.65 1.06
CA GLY A 102 7.57 1.07 2.32
C GLY A 102 8.30 2.41 2.19
N ALA A 103 9.05 2.56 1.11
CA ALA A 103 9.77 3.80 0.84
C ALA A 103 8.82 4.98 0.64
N THR A 104 7.68 4.76 -0.01
CA THR A 104 6.67 5.79 -0.19
C THR A 104 6.12 6.28 1.15
N ALA A 105 5.82 5.36 2.05
CA ALA A 105 5.31 5.71 3.37
C ALA A 105 6.33 6.55 4.16
N ILE A 106 7.60 6.15 4.10
CA ILE A 106 8.67 6.91 4.78
C ILE A 106 8.82 8.30 4.17
N ALA A 107 8.94 8.37 2.85
CA ALA A 107 9.19 9.63 2.14
C ALA A 107 8.07 10.65 2.33
N SER A 108 6.83 10.17 2.48
CA SER A 108 5.66 11.03 2.62
C SER A 108 5.18 11.13 4.07
N ASP A 109 5.93 10.58 5.01
CA ASP A 109 5.62 10.57 6.45
C ASP A 109 4.21 10.04 6.73
N LEU A 110 3.93 8.86 6.19
CA LEU A 110 2.63 8.20 6.33
C LEU A 110 2.77 6.93 7.15
N ILE A 111 1.66 6.54 7.79
CA ILE A 111 1.58 5.25 8.48
C ILE A 111 1.21 4.20 7.43
N LEU A 112 2.02 3.16 7.32
CA LEU A 112 1.72 2.04 6.42
C LEU A 112 0.70 1.12 7.08
N VAL A 113 -0.42 0.90 6.43
CA VAL A 113 -1.43 -0.06 6.89
C VAL A 113 -1.23 -1.35 6.13
N THR A 114 -0.86 -2.40 6.84
CA THR A 114 -0.56 -3.71 6.24
C THR A 114 -0.89 -4.83 7.20
N ASP A 115 -1.26 -5.99 6.68
CA ASP A 115 -1.40 -7.22 7.47
C ASP A 115 -0.07 -7.98 7.54
N ASN A 116 0.93 -7.58 6.77
CA ASN A 116 2.22 -8.25 6.68
C ASN A 116 3.30 -7.47 7.42
N VAL A 117 3.08 -7.26 8.72
CA VAL A 117 3.96 -6.44 9.56
C VAL A 117 5.41 -6.95 9.54
N LYS A 118 5.59 -8.26 9.56
CA LYS A 118 6.93 -8.86 9.57
C LYS A 118 7.75 -8.49 8.34
N HIS A 119 7.10 -8.31 7.21
CA HIS A 119 7.75 -7.99 5.95
C HIS A 119 8.35 -6.59 5.94
N PHE A 120 7.74 -5.67 6.70
CA PHE A 120 8.14 -4.26 6.71
C PHE A 120 8.89 -3.82 7.96
N LYS A 121 9.04 -4.69 8.95
CA LYS A 121 9.58 -4.30 10.28
C LYS A 121 11.02 -3.77 10.23
N ASN A 122 11.78 -4.15 9.22
CA ASN A 122 13.20 -3.76 9.13
C ASN A 122 13.43 -2.41 8.46
N PHE A 123 12.37 -1.78 7.95
CA PHE A 123 12.47 -0.43 7.39
C PHE A 123 12.73 0.59 8.50
N GLU A 124 13.70 1.45 8.30
CA GLU A 124 14.03 2.48 9.29
C GLU A 124 13.02 3.63 9.23
N GLY A 125 12.44 3.96 10.38
CA GLY A 125 11.51 5.07 10.50
C GLY A 125 10.10 4.82 9.97
N LEU A 126 9.80 3.59 9.56
CA LEU A 126 8.47 3.25 9.06
C LEU A 126 7.50 3.01 10.23
N LYS A 127 6.38 3.72 10.20
CA LYS A 127 5.28 3.51 11.15
C LYS A 127 4.28 2.56 10.51
N ILE A 128 3.86 1.54 11.26
CA ILE A 128 3.01 0.46 10.74
C ILE A 128 1.80 0.27 11.64
N GLU A 129 0.62 0.08 11.01
CA GLU A 129 -0.59 -0.34 11.70
C GLU A 129 -1.20 -1.53 10.95
N ASN A 130 -1.81 -2.44 11.70
CA ASN A 130 -2.52 -3.58 11.11
C ASN A 130 -4.00 -3.45 11.43
N TRP A 131 -4.81 -3.15 10.41
CA TRP A 131 -6.26 -2.99 10.56
C TRP A 131 -7.04 -4.30 10.37
N SER A 132 -6.34 -5.38 10.01
CA SER A 132 -7.00 -6.67 9.75
C SER A 132 -7.31 -7.46 11.03
N LYS A 133 -6.95 -6.92 12.17
CA LYS A 133 -7.22 -7.55 13.47
C LYS A 133 -8.41 -6.90 14.15
#